data_f0eadcf974481163945499e500c1a9a5
#
_entry.id   f0eadcf974481163945499e500c1a9a5
#
_cell.length_a   1.000
_cell.length_b   1.000
_cell.length_c   1.000
_cell.angle_alpha   90.00
_cell.angle_beta   90.00
_cell.angle_gamma   90.00
#
_symmetry.space_group_name_H-M   'P 1'
#
loop_
_entity.id
_entity.type
_entity.pdbx_description
1 polymer ?
#
loop_
_entity_poly.entity_id
_entity_poly.type
_entity_poly.pdbx_seq_one_letter_code
_entity_poly.pdbx_strand_id
1 'polypeptide(L)'
;MRRAAGAGAPGWGRARVKEAFTESVRLLAAVYARDAEAIERMGWMVAETAHRGCVVFFAGNGGSAAEAQHFATELICRYVKNRRALPAISLSSDTSVLTATGNDYGFDRVFARTVEALGRKGDLLVAMSTSGRSRNVLAAIREARRRGMRVIGMTGAGGRAFAGRCDECLVVPSGETPRVQEVHLLVGHLWCELAEELARTGRAKRPAKRRERRAKR
;
A
#
# COMPACT_ATOMS: atom_id res chain seq x y z
N MET A 1 20.52 38.04 7.20
CA MET A 1 19.11 38.36 7.43
C MET A 1 18.25 37.62 6.39
N ARG A 2 17.60 36.52 6.77
CA ARG A 2 16.64 35.79 5.92
C ARG A 2 15.32 36.59 5.96
N ARG A 3 14.85 37.07 4.81
CA ARG A 3 13.52 37.67 4.68
C ARG A 3 12.48 36.65 5.14
N ALA A 4 11.65 37.01 6.12
CA ALA A 4 10.46 36.25 6.49
C ALA A 4 9.58 36.11 5.24
N ALA A 5 9.26 34.87 4.87
CA ALA A 5 8.28 34.62 3.85
C ALA A 5 6.96 35.26 4.29
N GLY A 6 6.44 36.21 3.51
CA GLY A 6 5.24 36.94 3.81
C GLY A 6 4.06 36.03 4.09
N ALA A 7 3.25 36.39 5.08
CA ALA A 7 1.95 35.79 5.31
C ALA A 7 1.18 35.77 3.97
N GLY A 8 0.64 34.61 3.59
CA GLY A 8 -0.08 34.44 2.33
C GLY A 8 -1.20 35.48 2.23
N ALA A 9 -1.53 35.89 1.00
CA ALA A 9 -2.58 36.90 0.74
C ALA A 9 -3.86 36.57 1.52
N PRO A 10 -4.63 37.57 1.97
CA PRO A 10 -5.91 37.33 2.64
C PRO A 10 -6.79 36.38 1.83
N GLY A 11 -7.30 35.32 2.47
CA GLY A 11 -8.11 34.30 1.81
C GLY A 11 -7.33 33.10 1.22
N TRP A 12 -5.97 33.13 1.16
CA TRP A 12 -5.16 32.02 0.64
C TRP A 12 -5.48 30.68 1.34
N GLY A 13 -5.56 30.69 2.66
CA GLY A 13 -5.83 29.46 3.42
C GLY A 13 -7.17 28.83 3.04
N ARG A 14 -8.25 29.63 2.93
CA ARG A 14 -9.58 29.14 2.54
C ARG A 14 -9.60 28.62 1.10
N ALA A 15 -8.95 29.31 0.18
CA ALA A 15 -8.82 28.87 -1.20
C ALA A 15 -8.08 27.54 -1.29
N ARG A 16 -6.98 27.38 -0.56
CA ARG A 16 -6.18 26.15 -0.52
C ARG A 16 -6.95 24.97 0.08
N VAL A 17 -7.72 25.20 1.15
CA VAL A 17 -8.61 24.17 1.71
C VAL A 17 -9.61 23.68 0.66
N LYS A 18 -10.33 24.61 0.02
CA LYS A 18 -11.29 24.27 -1.04
C LYS A 18 -10.65 23.46 -2.16
N GLU A 19 -9.50 23.89 -2.65
CA GLU A 19 -8.75 23.22 -3.73
C GLU A 19 -8.37 21.78 -3.32
N ALA A 20 -7.78 21.60 -2.13
CA ALA A 20 -7.37 20.31 -1.64
C ALA A 20 -8.54 19.32 -1.55
N PHE A 21 -9.67 19.72 -0.96
CA PHE A 21 -10.86 18.89 -0.89
C PHE A 21 -11.43 18.56 -2.27
N THR A 22 -11.54 19.56 -3.15
CA THR A 22 -12.06 19.37 -4.51
C THR A 22 -11.21 18.38 -5.29
N GLU A 23 -9.88 18.48 -5.19
CA GLU A 23 -8.97 17.58 -5.87
C GLU A 23 -9.03 16.15 -5.30
N SER A 24 -9.09 15.98 -3.97
CA SER A 24 -9.24 14.67 -3.34
C SER A 24 -10.52 13.97 -3.77
N VAL A 25 -11.66 14.68 -3.76
CA VAL A 25 -12.95 14.13 -4.20
C VAL A 25 -12.89 13.70 -5.67
N ARG A 26 -12.36 14.57 -6.55
CA ARG A 26 -12.19 14.25 -7.97
C ARG A 26 -11.31 13.03 -8.19
N LEU A 27 -10.20 12.93 -7.45
CA LEU A 27 -9.24 11.84 -7.57
C LEU A 27 -9.82 10.51 -7.08
N LEU A 28 -10.52 10.52 -5.95
CA LEU A 28 -11.20 9.34 -5.41
C LEU A 28 -12.27 8.82 -6.37
N ALA A 29 -13.07 9.70 -6.96
CA ALA A 29 -14.07 9.34 -7.97
C ALA A 29 -13.42 8.73 -9.22
N ALA A 30 -12.32 9.30 -9.71
CA ALA A 30 -11.58 8.80 -10.86
C ALA A 30 -10.96 7.42 -10.62
N VAL A 31 -10.38 7.20 -9.44
CA VAL A 31 -9.83 5.89 -9.05
C VAL A 31 -10.94 4.86 -8.92
N TYR A 32 -12.06 5.17 -8.28
CA TYR A 32 -13.20 4.28 -8.19
C TYR A 32 -13.70 3.86 -9.57
N ALA A 33 -13.94 4.83 -10.46
CA ALA A 33 -14.48 4.56 -11.80
C ALA A 33 -13.55 3.67 -12.66
N ARG A 34 -12.23 3.78 -12.46
CA ARG A 34 -11.23 3.02 -13.25
C ARG A 34 -10.82 1.71 -12.62
N ASP A 35 -10.64 1.68 -11.30
CA ASP A 35 -9.86 0.64 -10.62
C ASP A 35 -10.67 -0.18 -9.61
N ALA A 36 -11.98 0.03 -9.43
CA ALA A 36 -12.79 -0.63 -8.40
C ALA A 36 -12.60 -2.17 -8.40
N GLU A 37 -12.67 -2.81 -9.57
CA GLU A 37 -12.45 -4.27 -9.68
C GLU A 37 -11.02 -4.68 -9.30
N ALA A 38 -10.01 -3.88 -9.65
CA ALA A 38 -8.62 -4.15 -9.30
C ALA A 38 -8.38 -3.98 -7.80
N ILE A 39 -8.96 -2.94 -7.20
CA ILE A 39 -8.91 -2.69 -5.75
C ILE A 39 -9.52 -3.88 -5.00
N GLU A 40 -10.67 -4.38 -5.45
CA GLU A 40 -11.31 -5.56 -4.86
C GLU A 40 -10.43 -6.81 -4.98
N ARG A 41 -9.87 -7.09 -6.17
CA ARG A 41 -8.95 -8.23 -6.35
C ARG A 41 -7.74 -8.16 -5.42
N MET A 42 -7.09 -6.99 -5.32
CA MET A 42 -5.97 -6.76 -4.41
C MET A 42 -6.39 -6.96 -2.95
N GLY A 43 -7.55 -6.49 -2.55
CA GLY A 43 -8.10 -6.69 -1.21
C GLY A 43 -8.31 -8.17 -0.88
N TRP A 44 -8.81 -8.95 -1.82
CA TRP A 44 -8.91 -10.40 -1.64
C TRP A 44 -7.54 -11.07 -1.56
N MET A 45 -6.52 -10.57 -2.27
CA MET A 45 -5.15 -11.08 -2.11
C MET A 45 -4.64 -10.86 -0.68
N VAL A 46 -4.87 -9.70 -0.09
CA VAL A 46 -4.52 -9.40 1.31
C VAL A 46 -5.30 -10.31 2.26
N ALA A 47 -6.62 -10.34 2.13
CA ALA A 47 -7.52 -11.09 2.99
C ALA A 47 -7.19 -12.59 3.00
N GLU A 48 -7.03 -13.21 1.83
CA GLU A 48 -6.73 -14.64 1.70
C GLU A 48 -5.33 -14.99 2.20
N THR A 49 -4.33 -14.11 2.00
CA THR A 49 -2.99 -14.32 2.53
C THR A 49 -3.03 -14.40 4.06
N ALA A 50 -3.62 -13.39 4.70
CA ALA A 50 -3.74 -13.33 6.15
C ALA A 50 -4.65 -14.44 6.70
N HIS A 51 -5.74 -14.78 6.01
CA HIS A 51 -6.65 -15.86 6.44
C HIS A 51 -5.99 -17.23 6.46
N ARG A 52 -5.09 -17.54 5.51
CA ARG A 52 -4.30 -18.78 5.48
C ARG A 52 -3.18 -18.84 6.52
N GLY A 53 -2.97 -17.78 7.31
CA GLY A 53 -1.89 -17.70 8.28
C GLY A 53 -0.54 -17.28 7.68
N CYS A 54 -0.52 -16.88 6.39
CA CYS A 54 0.65 -16.26 5.79
C CYS A 54 0.75 -14.79 6.16
N VAL A 55 1.96 -14.23 6.18
CA VAL A 55 2.21 -12.87 6.65
C VAL A 55 1.99 -11.85 5.51
N VAL A 56 1.31 -10.75 5.82
CA VAL A 56 1.24 -9.56 4.96
C VAL A 56 2.28 -8.56 5.42
N PHE A 57 3.28 -8.30 4.61
CA PHE A 57 4.33 -7.31 4.85
C PHE A 57 3.96 -5.99 4.20
N PHE A 58 4.12 -4.89 4.92
CA PHE A 58 3.89 -3.53 4.42
C PHE A 58 5.20 -2.74 4.42
N ALA A 59 5.52 -2.09 3.30
CA ALA A 59 6.74 -1.30 3.14
C ALA A 59 6.44 0.07 2.51
N GLY A 60 6.97 1.13 3.09
CA GLY A 60 6.88 2.50 2.59
C GLY A 60 7.80 3.43 3.36
N ASN A 61 8.00 4.65 2.83
CA ASN A 61 8.80 5.69 3.47
C ASN A 61 7.93 6.88 3.91
N GLY A 62 8.34 7.60 4.93
CA GLY A 62 7.66 8.82 5.39
C GLY A 62 6.18 8.55 5.72
N GLY A 63 5.24 9.27 5.07
CA GLY A 63 3.81 9.06 5.24
C GLY A 63 3.39 7.63 4.90
N SER A 64 3.96 7.03 3.84
CA SER A 64 3.69 5.63 3.50
C SER A 64 4.29 4.64 4.50
N ALA A 65 5.28 5.01 5.32
CA ALA A 65 5.71 4.21 6.47
C ALA A 65 4.69 4.24 7.60
N ALA A 66 4.07 5.40 7.84
CA ALA A 66 2.97 5.54 8.79
C ALA A 66 1.74 4.71 8.34
N GLU A 67 1.39 4.76 7.06
CA GLU A 67 0.33 3.91 6.46
C GLU A 67 0.66 2.42 6.63
N ALA A 68 1.91 2.00 6.43
CA ALA A 68 2.35 0.62 6.61
C ALA A 68 2.13 0.13 8.06
N GLN A 69 2.47 0.95 9.05
CA GLN A 69 2.22 0.65 10.46
C GLN A 69 0.73 0.60 10.78
N HIS A 70 -0.04 1.52 10.23
CA HIS A 70 -1.48 1.59 10.40
C HIS A 70 -2.16 0.33 9.89
N PHE A 71 -1.91 -0.08 8.62
CA PHE A 71 -2.52 -1.29 8.04
C PHE A 71 -2.10 -2.57 8.76
N ALA A 72 -0.84 -2.67 9.18
CA ALA A 72 -0.40 -3.81 9.98
C ALA A 72 -1.16 -3.89 11.31
N THR A 73 -1.38 -2.75 11.97
CA THR A 73 -2.16 -2.66 13.22
C THR A 73 -3.62 -3.08 13.00
N GLU A 74 -4.25 -2.60 11.91
CA GLU A 74 -5.63 -2.97 11.58
C GLU A 74 -5.79 -4.48 11.37
N LEU A 75 -4.81 -5.16 10.79
CA LEU A 75 -4.82 -6.62 10.61
C LEU A 75 -4.53 -7.36 11.91
N ILE A 76 -3.57 -6.93 12.71
CA ILE A 76 -3.18 -7.60 13.97
C ILE A 76 -4.24 -7.41 15.05
N CYS A 77 -4.68 -6.18 15.28
CA CYS A 77 -5.68 -5.86 16.31
C CYS A 77 -7.09 -6.14 15.81
N ARG A 78 -7.68 -5.17 15.16
CA ARG A 78 -8.99 -5.23 14.48
C ARG A 78 -9.21 -3.95 13.70
N TYR A 79 -9.98 -4.02 12.63
CA TYR A 79 -10.46 -2.82 11.94
C TYR A 79 -11.69 -2.24 12.64
N VAL A 80 -12.83 -2.89 12.52
CA VAL A 80 -14.09 -2.47 13.17
C VAL A 80 -14.66 -3.57 14.07
N LYS A 81 -14.65 -4.82 13.61
CA LYS A 81 -15.31 -5.95 14.28
C LYS A 81 -14.29 -6.84 14.98
N ASN A 82 -14.68 -7.38 16.14
CA ASN A 82 -13.85 -8.36 16.86
C ASN A 82 -13.70 -9.65 16.03
N ARG A 83 -12.48 -10.14 15.94
CA ARG A 83 -12.09 -11.38 15.23
C ARG A 83 -10.70 -11.84 15.70
N ARG A 84 -10.25 -13.00 15.26
CA ARG A 84 -8.88 -13.45 15.53
C ARG A 84 -7.85 -12.49 14.92
N ALA A 85 -6.67 -12.40 15.54
CA ALA A 85 -5.53 -11.69 14.96
C ALA A 85 -5.16 -12.24 13.58
N LEU A 86 -4.79 -11.37 12.67
CA LEU A 86 -4.30 -11.71 11.33
C LEU A 86 -2.81 -11.37 11.22
N PRO A 87 -1.96 -12.25 10.63
CA PRO A 87 -0.53 -12.02 10.59
C PRO A 87 -0.16 -10.89 9.63
N ALA A 88 0.44 -9.84 10.17
CA ALA A 88 0.92 -8.70 9.41
C ALA A 88 2.18 -8.11 10.04
N ILE A 89 3.02 -7.46 9.24
CA ILE A 89 4.25 -6.77 9.68
C ILE A 89 4.42 -5.48 8.89
N SER A 90 4.68 -4.36 9.60
CA SER A 90 5.25 -3.16 8.99
C SER A 90 6.78 -3.25 9.02
N LEU A 91 7.42 -3.13 7.85
CA LEU A 91 8.88 -3.13 7.73
C LEU A 91 9.53 -1.83 8.22
N SER A 92 8.73 -0.84 8.61
CA SER A 92 9.18 0.45 9.11
C SER A 92 9.02 0.62 10.64
N SER A 93 8.64 -0.43 11.39
CA SER A 93 8.36 -0.33 12.81
C SER A 93 9.55 -0.66 13.72
N ASP A 94 10.46 -1.54 13.28
CA ASP A 94 11.64 -1.91 14.08
C ASP A 94 12.78 -0.92 13.81
N THR A 95 12.95 0.02 14.74
CA THR A 95 13.97 1.08 14.63
C THR A 95 15.40 0.55 14.71
N SER A 96 15.63 -0.54 15.47
CA SER A 96 16.95 -1.16 15.56
C SER A 96 17.35 -1.82 14.26
N VAL A 97 16.44 -2.57 13.62
CA VAL A 97 16.68 -3.16 12.30
C VAL A 97 16.90 -2.08 11.25
N LEU A 98 16.10 -1.01 11.24
CA LEU A 98 16.23 0.07 10.28
C LEU A 98 17.57 0.81 10.41
N THR A 99 17.96 1.15 11.64
CA THR A 99 19.19 1.91 11.88
C THR A 99 20.43 1.05 11.65
N ALA A 100 20.47 -0.18 12.15
CA ALA A 100 21.59 -1.08 11.92
C ALA A 100 21.74 -1.44 10.43
N THR A 101 20.66 -1.79 9.77
CA THR A 101 20.71 -2.09 8.32
C THR A 101 21.11 -0.86 7.51
N GLY A 102 20.59 0.32 7.86
CA GLY A 102 20.95 1.58 7.21
C GLY A 102 22.44 1.91 7.35
N ASN A 103 23.00 1.68 8.54
CA ASN A 103 24.42 1.91 8.83
C ASN A 103 25.33 0.91 8.12
N ASP A 104 25.00 -0.39 8.17
CA ASP A 104 25.91 -1.47 7.76
C ASP A 104 25.78 -1.82 6.26
N TYR A 105 24.58 -1.70 5.69
CA TYR A 105 24.26 -2.14 4.31
C TYR A 105 23.69 -1.04 3.43
N GLY A 106 23.47 0.15 3.98
CA GLY A 106 22.88 1.29 3.30
C GLY A 106 21.35 1.29 3.32
N PHE A 107 20.76 2.49 3.21
CA PHE A 107 19.31 2.71 3.32
C PHE A 107 18.50 1.97 2.25
N ASP A 108 19.10 1.65 1.12
CA ASP A 108 18.46 0.88 0.05
C ASP A 108 18.11 -0.55 0.48
N ARG A 109 18.72 -1.08 1.55
CA ARG A 109 18.54 -2.45 2.02
C ARG A 109 17.59 -2.60 3.22
N VAL A 110 17.16 -1.50 3.84
CA VAL A 110 16.44 -1.52 5.13
C VAL A 110 15.19 -2.40 5.13
N PHE A 111 14.42 -2.44 4.06
CA PHE A 111 13.25 -3.32 3.94
C PHE A 111 13.59 -4.70 3.39
N ALA A 112 14.47 -4.76 2.40
CA ALA A 112 14.87 -6.01 1.77
C ALA A 112 15.51 -6.97 2.76
N ARG A 113 16.25 -6.47 3.75
CA ARG A 113 16.93 -7.28 4.77
C ARG A 113 15.92 -8.05 5.65
N THR A 114 14.83 -7.38 6.06
CA THR A 114 13.76 -8.04 6.83
C THR A 114 12.96 -9.02 5.97
N VAL A 115 12.69 -8.69 4.70
CA VAL A 115 12.06 -9.64 3.75
C VAL A 115 12.95 -10.86 3.52
N GLU A 116 14.26 -10.69 3.41
CA GLU A 116 15.25 -11.77 3.31
C GLU A 116 15.20 -12.72 4.52
N ALA A 117 15.08 -12.17 5.72
CA ALA A 117 15.08 -12.95 6.95
C ALA A 117 13.75 -13.69 7.19
N LEU A 118 12.63 -13.02 6.98
CA LEU A 118 11.32 -13.47 7.44
C LEU A 118 10.38 -13.93 6.31
N GLY A 119 10.54 -13.39 5.09
CA GLY A 119 9.63 -13.64 3.97
C GLY A 119 9.69 -15.08 3.46
N ARG A 120 8.54 -15.68 3.23
CA ARG A 120 8.36 -17.07 2.77
C ARG A 120 7.40 -17.14 1.59
N LYS A 121 7.49 -18.22 0.82
CA LYS A 121 6.50 -18.52 -0.23
C LYS A 121 5.09 -18.57 0.36
N GLY A 122 4.17 -17.84 -0.26
CA GLY A 122 2.78 -17.71 0.19
C GLY A 122 2.49 -16.40 0.91
N ASP A 123 3.50 -15.72 1.44
CA ASP A 123 3.37 -14.38 2.00
C ASP A 123 3.12 -13.34 0.90
N LEU A 124 2.75 -12.14 1.32
CA LEU A 124 2.44 -11.00 0.46
C LEU A 124 3.23 -9.77 0.90
N LEU A 125 3.85 -9.07 -0.05
CA LEU A 125 4.38 -7.73 0.17
C LEU A 125 3.43 -6.68 -0.43
N VAL A 126 2.98 -5.74 0.39
CA VAL A 126 2.34 -4.49 -0.05
C VAL A 126 3.41 -3.40 -0.05
N ALA A 127 3.82 -2.98 -1.23
CA ALA A 127 4.92 -2.04 -1.45
C ALA A 127 4.37 -0.66 -1.85
N MET A 128 4.63 0.37 -1.04
CA MET A 128 4.09 1.72 -1.23
C MET A 128 5.20 2.71 -1.57
N SER A 129 5.07 3.38 -2.72
CA SER A 129 5.98 4.44 -3.15
C SER A 129 5.25 5.44 -4.03
N THR A 130 4.90 6.61 -3.51
CA THR A 130 4.15 7.65 -4.24
C THR A 130 4.84 8.09 -5.54
N SER A 131 6.16 8.10 -5.56
CA SER A 131 6.96 8.40 -6.77
C SER A 131 7.25 7.17 -7.65
N GLY A 132 7.09 5.95 -7.14
CA GLY A 132 7.52 4.71 -7.78
C GLY A 132 9.05 4.55 -7.90
N ARG A 133 9.85 5.41 -7.25
CA ARG A 133 11.33 5.47 -7.41
C ARG A 133 12.10 5.15 -6.14
N SER A 134 11.43 4.84 -5.02
CA SER A 134 12.09 4.54 -3.74
C SER A 134 12.94 3.28 -3.84
N ARG A 135 14.27 3.43 -3.79
CA ARG A 135 15.23 2.35 -4.05
C ARG A 135 15.12 1.21 -3.03
N ASN A 136 14.87 1.52 -1.76
CA ASN A 136 14.63 0.54 -0.70
C ASN A 136 13.34 -0.27 -0.90
N VAL A 137 12.24 0.37 -1.37
CA VAL A 137 10.99 -0.32 -1.69
C VAL A 137 11.18 -1.22 -2.92
N LEU A 138 11.88 -0.74 -3.95
CA LEU A 138 12.22 -1.55 -5.13
C LEU A 138 13.14 -2.74 -4.77
N ALA A 139 14.05 -2.57 -3.81
CA ALA A 139 14.87 -3.67 -3.31
C ALA A 139 14.03 -4.72 -2.56
N ALA A 140 13.06 -4.28 -1.75
CA ALA A 140 12.13 -5.18 -1.08
C ALA A 140 11.27 -5.98 -2.07
N ILE A 141 10.79 -5.37 -3.16
CA ILE A 141 10.04 -6.07 -4.23
C ILE A 141 10.90 -7.18 -4.86
N ARG A 142 12.17 -6.88 -5.21
CA ARG A 142 13.07 -7.88 -5.78
C ARG A 142 13.29 -9.06 -4.83
N GLU A 143 13.49 -8.76 -3.54
CA GLU A 143 13.71 -9.79 -2.53
C GLU A 143 12.45 -10.63 -2.29
N ALA A 144 11.28 -10.00 -2.19
CA ALA A 144 10.00 -10.70 -2.04
C ALA A 144 9.77 -11.70 -3.19
N ARG A 145 10.03 -11.27 -4.44
CA ARG A 145 9.95 -12.17 -5.60
C ARG A 145 10.93 -13.33 -5.52
N ARG A 146 12.18 -13.08 -5.09
CA ARG A 146 13.19 -14.13 -4.88
C ARG A 146 12.74 -15.16 -3.84
N ARG A 147 11.98 -14.73 -2.83
CA ARG A 147 11.39 -15.57 -1.78
C ARG A 147 10.09 -16.26 -2.20
N GLY A 148 9.60 -16.04 -3.43
CA GLY A 148 8.35 -16.61 -3.91
C GLY A 148 7.10 -15.98 -3.29
N MET A 149 7.22 -14.78 -2.74
CA MET A 149 6.10 -13.96 -2.28
C MET A 149 5.39 -13.30 -3.45
N ARG A 150 4.09 -13.01 -3.30
CA ARG A 150 3.38 -12.10 -4.19
C ARG A 150 3.62 -10.65 -3.78
N VAL A 151 3.39 -9.75 -4.72
CA VAL A 151 3.61 -8.31 -4.50
C VAL A 151 2.43 -7.50 -5.01
N ILE A 152 1.84 -6.69 -4.14
CA ILE A 152 0.94 -5.59 -4.50
C ILE A 152 1.71 -4.28 -4.42
N GLY A 153 1.62 -3.46 -5.46
CA GLY A 153 2.16 -2.10 -5.49
C GLY A 153 1.08 -1.05 -5.26
N MET A 154 1.46 0.06 -4.61
CA MET A 154 0.66 1.28 -4.53
C MET A 154 1.56 2.47 -4.87
N THR A 155 1.19 3.25 -5.90
CA THR A 155 2.04 4.34 -6.42
C THR A 155 1.21 5.48 -7.02
N GLY A 156 1.87 6.61 -7.31
CA GLY A 156 1.29 7.72 -8.06
C GLY A 156 1.57 7.62 -9.57
N ALA A 157 1.19 8.65 -10.31
CA ALA A 157 1.22 8.71 -11.78
C ALA A 157 2.60 8.42 -12.40
N GLY A 158 3.68 8.77 -11.69
CA GLY A 158 5.08 8.51 -12.12
C GLY A 158 5.55 7.06 -11.98
N GLY A 159 4.74 6.18 -11.36
CA GLY A 159 5.15 4.85 -10.95
C GLY A 159 4.92 3.72 -11.97
N ARG A 160 4.81 4.02 -13.27
CA ARG A 160 4.53 3.00 -14.30
C ARG A 160 5.57 1.87 -14.33
N ALA A 161 6.85 2.19 -14.21
CA ALA A 161 7.94 1.21 -14.15
C ALA A 161 7.94 0.42 -12.84
N PHE A 162 7.47 1.00 -11.75
CA PHE A 162 7.24 0.34 -10.47
C PHE A 162 6.10 -0.67 -10.58
N ALA A 163 4.98 -0.29 -11.20
CA ALA A 163 3.84 -1.16 -11.42
C ALA A 163 4.20 -2.45 -12.17
N GLY A 164 5.05 -2.37 -13.19
CA GLY A 164 5.54 -3.53 -13.94
C GLY A 164 6.38 -4.52 -13.13
N ARG A 165 6.71 -4.22 -11.88
CA ARG A 165 7.45 -5.11 -10.96
C ARG A 165 6.55 -5.83 -9.95
N CYS A 166 5.26 -5.51 -9.92
CA CYS A 166 4.27 -6.05 -9.00
C CYS A 166 3.36 -7.05 -9.73
N ASP A 167 2.69 -7.92 -8.97
CA ASP A 167 1.69 -8.83 -9.53
C ASP A 167 0.37 -8.09 -9.80
N GLU A 168 0.03 -7.15 -8.92
CA GLU A 168 -1.05 -6.15 -9.08
C GLU A 168 -0.53 -4.80 -8.59
N CYS A 169 -1.03 -3.69 -9.15
CA CYS A 169 -0.62 -2.36 -8.71
C CYS A 169 -1.72 -1.32 -8.87
N LEU A 170 -1.98 -0.57 -7.81
CA LEU A 170 -2.76 0.65 -7.86
C LEU A 170 -1.88 1.82 -8.29
N VAL A 171 -2.21 2.43 -9.42
CA VAL A 171 -1.53 3.65 -9.91
C VAL A 171 -2.49 4.82 -9.79
N VAL A 172 -2.35 5.61 -8.74
CA VAL A 172 -3.17 6.82 -8.53
C VAL A 172 -2.80 7.88 -9.57
N PRO A 173 -3.78 8.47 -10.30
CA PRO A 173 -3.49 9.42 -11.39
C PRO A 173 -3.16 10.84 -10.86
N SER A 174 -2.24 10.92 -9.90
CA SER A 174 -1.70 12.16 -9.34
C SER A 174 -0.20 12.05 -9.10
N GLY A 175 0.52 13.16 -9.27
CA GLY A 175 1.93 13.33 -8.88
C GLY A 175 2.10 13.94 -7.49
N GLU A 176 1.03 14.41 -6.86
CA GLU A 176 1.05 15.06 -5.55
C GLU A 176 1.03 14.00 -4.43
N THR A 177 2.14 13.90 -3.70
CA THR A 177 2.31 12.90 -2.62
C THR A 177 1.14 12.88 -1.63
N PRO A 178 0.63 14.00 -1.07
CA PRO A 178 -0.49 13.98 -0.13
C PRO A 178 -1.76 13.38 -0.76
N ARG A 179 -2.09 13.76 -1.99
CA ARG A 179 -3.26 13.26 -2.72
C ARG A 179 -3.17 11.76 -2.99
N VAL A 180 -1.98 11.28 -3.36
CA VAL A 180 -1.72 9.86 -3.56
C VAL A 180 -1.90 9.07 -2.26
N GLN A 181 -1.37 9.57 -1.15
CA GLN A 181 -1.49 8.93 0.16
C GLN A 181 -2.92 8.87 0.67
N GLU A 182 -3.74 9.91 0.46
CA GLU A 182 -5.16 9.87 0.82
C GLU A 182 -5.92 8.73 0.13
N VAL A 183 -5.61 8.48 -1.15
CA VAL A 183 -6.17 7.33 -1.89
C VAL A 183 -5.63 6.01 -1.36
N HIS A 184 -4.32 5.93 -1.10
CA HIS A 184 -3.70 4.72 -0.53
C HIS A 184 -4.34 4.35 0.81
N LEU A 185 -4.57 5.34 1.68
CA LEU A 185 -5.18 5.12 2.99
C LEU A 185 -6.61 4.57 2.87
N LEU A 186 -7.44 5.17 2.03
CA LEU A 186 -8.80 4.68 1.79
C LEU A 186 -8.80 3.24 1.27
N VAL A 187 -7.97 2.95 0.27
CA VAL A 187 -7.91 1.61 -0.34
C VAL A 187 -7.38 0.58 0.66
N GLY A 188 -6.38 0.94 1.47
CA GLY A 188 -5.86 0.08 2.53
C GLY A 188 -6.93 -0.28 3.58
N HIS A 189 -7.77 0.68 3.97
CA HIS A 189 -8.92 0.44 4.84
C HIS A 189 -9.91 -0.56 4.25
N LEU A 190 -10.26 -0.42 2.95
CA LEU A 190 -11.14 -1.38 2.27
C LEU A 190 -10.53 -2.80 2.27
N TRP A 191 -9.22 -2.94 2.11
CA TRP A 191 -8.55 -4.24 2.19
C TRP A 191 -8.58 -4.83 3.61
N CYS A 192 -8.42 -3.99 4.64
CA CYS A 192 -8.57 -4.41 6.03
C CYS A 192 -10.01 -4.88 6.34
N GLU A 193 -11.01 -4.19 5.79
CA GLU A 193 -12.43 -4.57 5.91
C GLU A 193 -12.70 -5.94 5.27
N LEU A 194 -12.20 -6.18 4.05
CA LEU A 194 -12.33 -7.48 3.38
C LEU A 194 -11.62 -8.61 4.15
N ALA A 195 -10.45 -8.33 4.72
CA ALA A 195 -9.72 -9.29 5.54
C ALA A 195 -10.47 -9.62 6.84
N GLU A 196 -11.07 -8.62 7.47
CA GLU A 196 -11.91 -8.78 8.67
C GLU A 196 -13.16 -9.61 8.36
N GLU A 197 -13.86 -9.33 7.28
CA GLU A 197 -15.05 -10.07 6.87
C GLU A 197 -14.74 -11.55 6.56
N LEU A 198 -13.63 -11.81 5.85
CA LEU A 198 -13.20 -13.17 5.58
C LEU A 198 -12.80 -13.92 6.86
N ALA A 199 -12.07 -13.25 7.77
CA ALA A 199 -11.66 -13.86 9.05
C ALA A 199 -12.85 -14.22 9.94
N ARG A 200 -13.94 -13.44 9.87
CA ARG A 200 -15.16 -13.63 10.64
C ARG A 200 -16.09 -14.68 10.07
N THR A 201 -16.24 -14.74 8.75
CA THR A 201 -17.24 -15.60 8.08
C THR A 201 -16.68 -16.89 7.51
N GLY A 202 -15.36 -16.96 7.31
CA GLY A 202 -14.70 -18.04 6.58
C GLY A 202 -15.10 -18.14 5.11
N ARG A 203 -15.84 -17.17 4.57
CA ARG A 203 -16.39 -17.20 3.21
C ARG A 203 -15.94 -15.96 2.41
N ALA A 204 -15.11 -16.18 1.39
CA ALA A 204 -14.81 -15.15 0.40
C ALA A 204 -16.06 -14.97 -0.50
N LYS A 205 -16.74 -13.83 -0.41
CA LYS A 205 -17.77 -13.43 -1.37
C LYS A 205 -17.09 -12.88 -2.64
N ARG A 206 -16.39 -13.75 -3.38
CA ARG A 206 -15.75 -13.34 -4.63
C ARG A 206 -16.80 -13.07 -5.72
N PRO A 207 -16.65 -11.99 -6.51
CA PRO A 207 -17.38 -11.87 -7.75
C PRO A 207 -17.02 -13.05 -8.67
N ALA A 208 -18.00 -13.58 -9.40
CA ALA A 208 -17.79 -14.66 -10.34
C ALA A 208 -16.69 -14.25 -11.34
N LYS A 209 -15.67 -15.10 -11.55
CA LYS A 209 -14.65 -14.87 -12.57
C LYS A 209 -15.33 -14.58 -13.90
N ARG A 210 -15.17 -13.38 -14.43
CA ARG A 210 -15.59 -13.05 -15.78
C ARG A 210 -14.88 -14.03 -16.71
N ARG A 211 -15.62 -14.97 -17.32
CA ARG A 211 -15.09 -15.87 -18.34
C ARG A 211 -14.55 -14.98 -19.47
N GLU A 212 -13.22 -14.95 -19.63
CA GLU A 212 -12.61 -14.41 -20.84
C GLU A 212 -13.29 -15.09 -22.04
N ARG A 213 -14.09 -14.36 -22.78
CA ARG A 213 -14.54 -14.80 -24.09
C ARG A 213 -13.28 -14.84 -24.96
N ARG A 214 -12.69 -16.03 -25.09
CA ARG A 214 -11.74 -16.30 -26.17
C ARG A 214 -12.45 -15.91 -27.47
N ALA A 215 -12.08 -14.77 -28.02
CA ALA A 215 -12.38 -14.45 -29.40
C ALA A 215 -11.66 -15.51 -30.25
N LYS A 216 -12.43 -16.44 -30.77
CA LYS A 216 -11.99 -17.27 -31.90
C LYS A 216 -11.89 -16.35 -33.11
N ARG A 217 -10.69 -16.14 -33.57
CA ARG A 217 -10.38 -15.86 -34.98
C ARG A 217 -9.19 -16.73 -35.38
#